data_eb3fa3f0a2174aa563110e562c42c772
#
_entry.id   eb3fa3f0a2174aa563110e562c42c772
#
_cell.length_a   1.000
_cell.length_b   1.000
_cell.length_c   1.000
_cell.angle_alpha   90.00
_cell.angle_beta   90.00
_cell.angle_gamma   90.00
#
_symmetry.space_group_name_H-M   'P 1'
#
loop_
_entity.id
_entity.type
_entity.pdbx_description
1 polymer ?
#
loop_
_entity_poly.entity_id
_entity_poly.type
_entity_poly.pdbx_seq_one_letter_code
_entity_poly.pdbx_strand_id
1 'polypeptide(L)'
;MKKIGVFFICLFVLGCNPNDEPTIKNKCNVSSEIISSEDFSAVSTSNYAITKVEINDDCIEITFGSSGCGTELWEEHLFSVDSFYTTFPYQRALKMELINEESCEAYFIKTVSFDLLPLQLEGQDLLPLNIYGWNEQVIY
;
A
#
# COMPACT_ATOMS: atom_id res chain seq x y z
N MET A 1 69.50 -34.02 -9.17
CA MET A 1 68.05 -34.39 -9.07
C MET A 1 67.29 -33.18 -8.54
N LYS A 2 66.70 -32.37 -9.44
CA LYS A 2 65.92 -31.17 -9.07
C LYS A 2 64.46 -31.56 -8.98
N LYS A 3 63.85 -31.42 -7.78
CA LYS A 3 62.46 -31.60 -7.58
C LYS A 3 61.73 -30.29 -7.92
N ILE A 4 60.90 -30.33 -8.97
CA ILE A 4 60.00 -29.23 -9.36
C ILE A 4 58.72 -29.36 -8.54
N GLY A 5 58.50 -28.42 -7.62
CA GLY A 5 57.24 -28.32 -6.90
C GLY A 5 56.21 -27.59 -7.75
N VAL A 6 55.14 -28.28 -8.09
CA VAL A 6 53.98 -27.68 -8.77
C VAL A 6 53.15 -26.95 -7.73
N PHE A 7 53.07 -25.63 -7.83
CA PHE A 7 52.26 -24.78 -6.97
C PHE A 7 50.84 -24.70 -7.60
N PHE A 8 49.86 -25.34 -6.98
CA PHE A 8 48.47 -25.33 -7.43
C PHE A 8 47.81 -24.08 -6.89
N ILE A 9 47.62 -23.08 -7.74
CA ILE A 9 46.89 -21.88 -7.38
C ILE A 9 45.39 -22.18 -7.56
N CYS A 10 44.69 -22.38 -6.45
CA CYS A 10 43.20 -22.40 -6.43
C CYS A 10 42.67 -20.96 -6.59
N LEU A 11 42.18 -20.65 -7.79
CA LEU A 11 41.38 -19.45 -8.00
C LEU A 11 39.96 -19.68 -7.37
N PHE A 12 39.74 -19.07 -6.22
CA PHE A 12 38.39 -18.91 -5.69
C PHE A 12 37.66 -17.82 -6.49
N VAL A 13 36.80 -18.23 -7.43
CA VAL A 13 35.83 -17.32 -8.06
C VAL A 13 34.71 -17.12 -7.06
N LEU A 14 34.71 -15.98 -6.36
CA LEU A 14 33.56 -15.50 -5.60
C LEU A 14 32.53 -15.04 -6.62
N GLY A 15 31.58 -15.93 -6.95
CA GLY A 15 30.40 -15.60 -7.72
C GLY A 15 29.48 -14.70 -6.88
N CYS A 16 29.52 -13.38 -7.11
CA CYS A 16 28.41 -12.52 -6.71
C CYS A 16 27.20 -12.88 -7.56
N ASN A 17 26.15 -13.37 -6.91
CA ASN A 17 24.86 -13.62 -7.54
C ASN A 17 24.14 -12.26 -7.66
N PRO A 18 23.90 -11.70 -8.87
CA PRO A 18 23.29 -10.36 -9.04
C PRO A 18 21.77 -10.32 -8.84
N ASN A 19 21.18 -11.36 -8.24
CA ASN A 19 19.72 -11.48 -8.09
C ASN A 19 19.21 -11.34 -6.66
N ASP A 20 20.01 -10.84 -5.73
CA ASP A 20 19.50 -10.37 -4.45
C ASP A 20 19.05 -8.88 -4.59
N GLU A 21 17.99 -8.64 -5.35
CA GLU A 21 17.18 -7.47 -5.10
C GLU A 21 16.63 -7.59 -3.67
N PRO A 22 16.87 -6.57 -2.80
CA PRO A 22 16.23 -6.57 -1.50
C PRO A 22 14.71 -6.52 -1.74
N THR A 23 14.04 -7.65 -1.59
CA THR A 23 12.59 -7.68 -1.47
C THR A 23 12.28 -6.86 -0.23
N ILE A 24 11.93 -5.58 -0.42
CA ILE A 24 11.31 -4.77 0.61
C ILE A 24 10.00 -5.50 0.90
N LYS A 25 9.99 -6.26 2.00
CA LYS A 25 8.74 -6.84 2.49
C LYS A 25 7.89 -5.65 2.89
N ASN A 26 6.88 -5.34 2.07
CA ASN A 26 5.89 -4.35 2.41
C ASN A 26 5.38 -4.67 3.80
N LYS A 27 5.59 -3.74 4.72
CA LYS A 27 5.18 -3.85 6.11
C LYS A 27 3.65 -3.80 6.24
N CYS A 28 2.99 -3.30 5.19
CA CYS A 28 1.54 -3.14 5.09
C CYS A 28 0.91 -4.34 4.36
N ASN A 29 -0.38 -4.60 4.60
CA ASN A 29 -1.10 -5.75 4.03
C ASN A 29 -1.32 -5.63 2.52
N VAL A 30 -1.63 -4.41 2.05
CA VAL A 30 -2.03 -4.11 0.66
C VAL A 30 -1.23 -2.93 0.15
N SER A 31 -0.86 -2.92 -1.14
CA SER A 31 -0.27 -1.75 -1.79
C SER A 31 -1.36 -0.77 -2.22
N SER A 32 -1.14 0.52 -2.04
CA SER A 32 -2.00 1.53 -2.65
C SER A 32 -1.63 1.74 -4.12
N GLU A 33 -2.59 2.23 -4.91
CA GLU A 33 -2.44 2.39 -6.35
C GLU A 33 -2.85 3.80 -6.79
N ILE A 34 -2.16 4.32 -7.82
CA ILE A 34 -2.54 5.55 -8.50
C ILE A 34 -3.27 5.18 -9.78
N ILE A 35 -4.51 5.63 -9.91
CA ILE A 35 -5.38 5.33 -11.04
C ILE A 35 -5.82 6.61 -11.76
N SER A 36 -6.38 6.47 -12.95
CA SER A 36 -6.90 7.59 -13.74
C SER A 36 -8.05 8.31 -13.02
N SER A 37 -8.29 9.56 -13.36
CA SER A 37 -9.43 10.32 -12.81
C SER A 37 -10.79 9.71 -13.18
N GLU A 38 -10.88 9.03 -14.33
CA GLU A 38 -12.08 8.34 -14.76
C GLU A 38 -12.36 7.12 -13.89
N ASP A 39 -11.36 6.25 -13.71
CA ASP A 39 -11.46 5.05 -12.86
C ASP A 39 -11.71 5.44 -11.41
N PHE A 40 -11.00 6.45 -10.90
CA PHE A 40 -11.18 6.95 -9.54
C PHE A 40 -12.61 7.45 -9.29
N SER A 41 -13.23 8.05 -10.29
CA SER A 41 -14.63 8.51 -10.19
C SER A 41 -15.60 7.33 -10.10
N ALA A 42 -15.29 6.20 -10.73
CA ALA A 42 -16.10 4.99 -10.74
C ALA A 42 -16.00 4.17 -9.45
N VAL A 43 -14.93 4.35 -8.66
CA VAL A 43 -14.76 3.64 -7.37
C VAL A 43 -15.92 3.95 -6.42
N SER A 44 -16.63 2.90 -6.00
CA SER A 44 -17.72 3.00 -5.03
C SER A 44 -17.19 3.00 -3.60
N THR A 45 -17.76 3.89 -2.77
CA THR A 45 -17.45 3.98 -1.33
C THR A 45 -18.71 3.82 -0.46
N SER A 46 -19.79 3.25 -1.01
CA SER A 46 -21.11 3.28 -0.37
C SER A 46 -21.45 2.04 0.45
N ASN A 47 -20.69 0.95 0.32
CA ASN A 47 -20.99 -0.33 0.95
C ASN A 47 -20.23 -0.60 2.27
N TYR A 48 -19.57 0.42 2.82
CA TYR A 48 -18.87 0.36 4.10
C TYR A 48 -18.91 1.73 4.80
N ALA A 49 -18.56 1.73 6.08
CA ALA A 49 -18.38 2.96 6.86
C ALA A 49 -17.02 2.94 7.58
N ILE A 50 -16.18 3.94 7.34
CA ILE A 50 -14.90 4.11 8.04
C ILE A 50 -15.18 4.56 9.47
N THR A 51 -14.55 3.92 10.44
CA THR A 51 -14.67 4.22 11.88
C THR A 51 -13.38 4.71 12.52
N LYS A 52 -12.22 4.45 11.89
CA LYS A 52 -10.92 4.88 12.38
C LYS A 52 -9.91 4.93 11.24
N VAL A 53 -9.00 5.91 11.28
CA VAL A 53 -7.85 6.02 10.37
C VAL A 53 -6.62 6.40 11.20
N GLU A 54 -5.51 5.70 10.99
CA GLU A 54 -4.22 5.98 11.64
C GLU A 54 -3.08 5.83 10.64
N ILE A 55 -2.01 6.61 10.81
CA ILE A 55 -0.73 6.41 10.09
C ILE A 55 0.25 5.73 11.04
N ASN A 56 0.89 4.70 10.54
CA ASN A 56 1.94 3.95 11.24
C ASN A 56 3.12 3.72 10.29
N ASP A 57 4.16 4.54 10.41
CA ASP A 57 5.27 4.63 9.46
C ASP A 57 4.73 4.92 8.03
N ASP A 58 5.04 4.06 7.06
CA ASP A 58 4.58 4.16 5.66
C ASP A 58 3.23 3.46 5.40
N CYS A 59 2.53 3.03 6.46
CA CYS A 59 1.23 2.39 6.33
C CYS A 59 0.10 3.31 6.83
N ILE A 60 -1.01 3.32 6.10
CA ILE A 60 -2.28 3.84 6.60
C ILE A 60 -3.16 2.67 7.02
N GLU A 61 -3.60 2.68 8.27
CA GLU A 61 -4.52 1.69 8.83
C GLU A 61 -5.94 2.26 8.80
N ILE A 62 -6.84 1.58 8.09
CA ILE A 62 -8.24 1.95 7.99
C ILE A 62 -9.08 0.88 8.66
N THR A 63 -9.83 1.26 9.71
CA THR A 63 -10.85 0.42 10.32
C THR A 63 -12.21 0.82 9.79
N PHE A 64 -12.94 -0.16 9.28
CA PHE A 64 -14.26 0.06 8.68
C PHE A 64 -15.19 -1.08 9.01
N GLY A 65 -16.48 -0.84 8.83
CA GLY A 65 -17.52 -1.83 9.01
C GLY A 65 -18.39 -1.98 7.77
N SER A 66 -18.83 -3.21 7.50
CA SER A 66 -19.76 -3.56 6.42
C SER A 66 -20.61 -4.77 6.81
N SER A 67 -21.69 -4.99 6.07
CA SER A 67 -22.51 -6.20 6.20
C SER A 67 -21.93 -7.33 5.37
N GLY A 68 -21.96 -8.57 5.87
CA GLY A 68 -21.47 -9.75 5.18
C GLY A 68 -21.71 -11.01 5.97
N CYS A 69 -21.19 -12.14 5.49
CA CYS A 69 -21.19 -13.43 6.17
C CYS A 69 -19.94 -13.62 7.05
N GLY A 70 -18.91 -12.86 6.78
CA GLY A 70 -17.60 -12.81 7.47
C GLY A 70 -16.76 -11.69 6.89
N THR A 71 -15.45 -11.74 7.11
CA THR A 71 -14.49 -10.76 6.55
C THR A 71 -13.42 -11.43 5.68
N GLU A 72 -13.44 -12.74 5.56
CA GLU A 72 -12.40 -13.54 4.92
C GLU A 72 -12.41 -13.45 3.39
N LEU A 73 -13.59 -13.17 2.81
CA LEU A 73 -13.78 -13.04 1.37
C LEU A 73 -13.82 -11.57 0.90
N TRP A 74 -13.57 -10.65 1.80
CA TRP A 74 -13.52 -9.24 1.46
C TRP A 74 -12.17 -8.90 0.83
N GLU A 75 -12.23 -8.19 -0.31
CA GLU A 75 -11.06 -7.65 -0.97
C GLU A 75 -11.06 -6.13 -0.85
N GLU A 76 -9.98 -5.56 -0.37
CA GLU A 76 -9.82 -4.13 -0.14
C GLU A 76 -8.72 -3.55 -1.04
N HIS A 77 -9.02 -2.43 -1.65
CA HIS A 77 -8.07 -1.64 -2.43
C HIS A 77 -8.06 -0.19 -1.95
N LEU A 78 -6.90 0.46 -2.01
CA LEU A 78 -6.79 1.90 -1.75
C LEU A 78 -6.26 2.58 -3.00
N PHE A 79 -7.06 3.47 -3.54
CA PHE A 79 -6.74 4.22 -4.74
C PHE A 79 -6.50 5.69 -4.45
N SER A 80 -5.50 6.26 -5.12
CA SER A 80 -5.32 7.69 -5.29
C SER A 80 -5.57 8.05 -6.75
N VAL A 81 -6.09 9.24 -6.98
CA VAL A 81 -6.16 9.78 -8.32
C VAL A 81 -4.78 10.21 -8.84
N ASP A 82 -4.54 10.08 -10.13
CA ASP A 82 -3.30 10.48 -10.84
C ASP A 82 -3.01 11.99 -10.79
N SER A 83 -4.00 12.79 -10.38
CA SER A 83 -3.88 14.23 -10.13
C SER A 83 -3.92 14.53 -8.63
N PHE A 84 -3.42 15.70 -8.24
CA PHE A 84 -3.46 16.19 -6.87
C PHE A 84 -3.97 17.64 -6.85
N TYR A 85 -4.46 18.05 -5.69
CA TYR A 85 -4.90 19.45 -5.54
C TYR A 85 -3.72 20.41 -5.65
N THR A 86 -3.88 21.46 -6.46
CA THR A 86 -2.85 22.50 -6.72
C THR A 86 -2.66 23.48 -5.57
N THR A 87 -2.98 23.07 -4.35
CA THR A 87 -2.70 23.81 -3.10
C THR A 87 -1.26 23.55 -2.64
N PHE A 88 -0.72 24.36 -1.78
CA PHE A 88 0.57 24.11 -1.16
C PHE A 88 0.38 23.95 0.36
N PRO A 89 0.80 22.80 0.97
CA PRO A 89 1.35 21.59 0.33
C PRO A 89 0.36 20.91 -0.61
N TYR A 90 0.87 20.12 -1.58
CA TYR A 90 0.03 19.30 -2.44
C TYR A 90 -0.70 18.26 -1.62
N GLN A 91 -1.93 17.93 -2.01
CA GLN A 91 -2.80 17.01 -1.28
C GLN A 91 -3.29 15.92 -2.21
N ARG A 92 -3.47 14.72 -1.70
CA ARG A 92 -4.05 13.60 -2.44
C ARG A 92 -5.44 13.27 -1.95
N ALA A 93 -6.32 12.92 -2.89
CA ALA A 93 -7.59 12.29 -2.60
C ALA A 93 -7.42 10.78 -2.61
N LEU A 94 -8.00 10.10 -1.63
CA LEU A 94 -7.99 8.65 -1.51
C LEU A 94 -9.42 8.09 -1.46
N LYS A 95 -9.63 6.97 -2.12
CA LYS A 95 -10.81 6.14 -1.98
C LYS A 95 -10.41 4.71 -1.64
N MET A 96 -11.00 4.16 -0.60
CA MET A 96 -10.96 2.72 -0.37
C MET A 96 -12.10 2.08 -1.17
N GLU A 97 -11.84 0.98 -1.84
CA GLU A 97 -12.85 0.13 -2.43
C GLU A 97 -12.97 -1.14 -1.60
N LEU A 98 -14.19 -1.55 -1.35
CA LEU A 98 -14.48 -2.85 -0.75
C LEU A 98 -15.26 -3.69 -1.77
N ILE A 99 -14.64 -4.78 -2.23
CA ILE A 99 -15.31 -5.81 -3.01
C ILE A 99 -15.87 -6.83 -2.02
N ASN A 100 -17.18 -6.87 -1.93
CA ASN A 100 -17.93 -7.76 -1.04
C ASN A 100 -19.20 -8.20 -1.76
N GLU A 101 -19.22 -9.46 -2.20
CA GLU A 101 -20.35 -10.08 -2.91
C GLU A 101 -21.25 -10.89 -1.98
N GLU A 102 -21.04 -10.79 -0.67
CA GLU A 102 -21.80 -11.54 0.33
C GLU A 102 -23.17 -10.91 0.57
N SER A 103 -24.19 -11.76 0.75
CA SER A 103 -25.59 -11.34 0.94
C SER A 103 -26.09 -11.43 2.38
N CYS A 104 -25.22 -11.75 3.35
CA CYS A 104 -25.60 -11.79 4.77
C CYS A 104 -25.76 -10.38 5.35
N GLU A 105 -26.68 -10.21 6.28
CA GLU A 105 -26.96 -8.93 6.94
C GLU A 105 -26.18 -8.73 8.26
N ALA A 106 -25.32 -9.68 8.66
CA ALA A 106 -24.52 -9.54 9.85
C ALA A 106 -23.46 -8.43 9.63
N TYR A 107 -23.19 -7.61 10.65
CA TYR A 107 -22.26 -6.50 10.55
C TYR A 107 -20.91 -6.88 11.18
N PHE A 108 -19.86 -6.69 10.41
CA PHE A 108 -18.49 -6.98 10.83
C PHE A 108 -17.60 -5.74 10.74
N ILE A 109 -16.57 -5.71 11.56
CA ILE A 109 -15.53 -4.66 11.55
C ILE A 109 -14.21 -5.30 11.17
N LYS A 110 -13.49 -4.66 10.25
CA LYS A 110 -12.16 -5.08 9.79
C LYS A 110 -11.20 -3.90 9.80
N THR A 111 -9.92 -4.17 10.08
CA THR A 111 -8.83 -3.21 9.91
C THR A 111 -7.89 -3.73 8.84
N VAL A 112 -7.52 -2.87 7.90
CA VAL A 112 -6.57 -3.16 6.82
C VAL A 112 -5.51 -2.08 6.78
N SER A 113 -4.26 -2.45 6.49
CA SER A 113 -3.16 -1.52 6.32
C SER A 113 -2.74 -1.44 4.85
N PHE A 114 -2.61 -0.22 4.34
CA PHE A 114 -2.20 0.06 2.97
C PHE A 114 -0.85 0.77 2.95
N ASP A 115 0.02 0.37 2.02
CA ASP A 115 1.31 0.98 1.77
C ASP A 115 1.14 2.35 1.08
N LEU A 116 1.67 3.41 1.68
CA LEU A 116 1.61 4.77 1.15
C LEU A 116 2.84 5.16 0.32
N LEU A 117 3.90 4.34 0.29
CA LEU A 117 5.11 4.63 -0.50
C LEU A 117 4.81 4.96 -1.96
N PRO A 118 3.89 4.25 -2.67
CA PRO A 118 3.54 4.58 -4.04
C PRO A 118 2.91 5.96 -4.22
N LEU A 119 2.40 6.57 -3.15
CA LEU A 119 1.68 7.85 -3.17
C LEU A 119 2.58 9.05 -2.87
N GLN A 120 3.82 8.84 -2.42
CA GLN A 120 4.75 9.91 -2.09
C GLN A 120 4.98 10.85 -3.28
N LEU A 121 5.22 12.12 -2.97
CA LEU A 121 5.56 13.15 -3.94
C LEU A 121 7.01 13.59 -3.71
N GLU A 122 7.80 13.57 -4.75
CA GLU A 122 9.21 13.99 -4.69
C GLU A 122 9.32 15.46 -4.22
N GLY A 123 10.18 15.67 -3.22
CA GLY A 123 10.42 17.01 -2.66
C GLY A 123 9.34 17.51 -1.71
N GLN A 124 8.44 16.66 -1.24
CA GLN A 124 7.43 17.00 -0.25
C GLN A 124 7.53 16.06 0.97
N ASP A 125 7.87 16.64 2.13
CA ASP A 125 8.06 15.91 3.38
C ASP A 125 6.75 15.60 4.13
N LEU A 126 5.68 16.33 3.82
CA LEU A 126 4.35 16.16 4.41
C LEU A 126 3.32 16.07 3.29
N LEU A 127 2.55 15.02 3.26
CA LEU A 127 1.51 14.77 2.28
C LEU A 127 0.13 14.68 2.96
N PRO A 128 -0.67 15.75 2.90
CA PRO A 128 -2.06 15.70 3.36
C PRO A 128 -2.91 14.78 2.51
N LEU A 129 -3.61 13.85 3.16
CA LEU A 129 -4.46 12.83 2.56
C LEU A 129 -5.92 13.14 2.91
N ASN A 130 -6.77 13.22 1.90
CA ASN A 130 -8.22 13.40 2.03
C ASN A 130 -8.90 12.09 1.64
N ILE A 131 -9.47 11.39 2.60
CA ILE A 131 -10.04 10.06 2.40
C ILE A 131 -11.55 10.18 2.28
N TYR A 132 -12.12 9.67 1.19
CA TYR A 132 -13.57 9.63 1.02
C TYR A 132 -14.24 8.77 2.09
N GLY A 133 -15.26 9.33 2.73
CA GLY A 133 -15.94 8.69 3.86
C GLY A 133 -15.29 8.93 5.23
N TRP A 134 -14.23 9.75 5.29
CA TRP A 134 -13.57 10.19 6.52
C TRP A 134 -13.52 11.72 6.59
N ASN A 135 -13.86 12.30 7.74
CA ASN A 135 -14.05 13.76 7.85
C ASN A 135 -12.76 14.52 8.25
N GLU A 136 -11.73 13.81 8.69
CA GLU A 136 -10.48 14.42 9.12
C GLU A 136 -9.40 14.26 8.06
N GLN A 137 -8.60 15.32 7.85
CA GLN A 137 -7.42 15.21 7.03
C GLN A 137 -6.32 14.46 7.79
N VAL A 138 -5.69 13.54 7.13
CA VAL A 138 -4.58 12.75 7.67
C VAL A 138 -3.28 13.25 7.05
N ILE A 139 -2.21 13.36 7.83
CA ILE A 139 -0.91 13.80 7.35
C ILE A 139 0.05 12.62 7.31
N TYR A 140 0.61 12.36 6.14
CA TYR A 140 1.65 11.36 5.88
C TYR A 140 2.97 12.02 5.56
#